data_e31ddd827fd317c2b98422e93fa9f878
#
_entry.id   e31ddd827fd317c2b98422e93fa9f878
#
_cell.length_a   1.000
_cell.length_b   1.000
_cell.length_c   1.000
_cell.angle_alpha   90.00
_cell.angle_beta   90.00
_cell.angle_gamma   90.00
#
_symmetry.space_group_name_H-M   'P 1'
#
loop_
_entity.id
_entity.type
_entity.pdbx_description
1 polymer ?
#
loop_
_entity_poly.entity_id
_entity_poly.type
_entity_poly.pdbx_seq_one_letter_code
_entity_poly.pdbx_strand_id
1 'polypeptide(L)'
;MTAIDLSSYAGLTAMVLLTINILVGLLISVRYSPVRSWPHRQIPVFDIHNWTAYIALALVGLHPTILLFSATAKFRWFDILWPLGSPGQRLYNCFGACAFYLLLVVVITSYLRRRIGRPLWKLLHYLAYGVAALVYVHGTLIDPNLKNEPTDFLDGEKVLVELCGLLVIAAIIVRIRYGYSRAAARAQPGTSHAWFLDTRRVNSHTPALAAAD
;
A
#
# COMPACT_ATOMS: atom_id res chain seq x y z
N MET A 1 -23.25 -15.92 16.19
CA MET A 1 -22.48 -15.24 15.13
C MET A 1 -23.39 -15.16 13.92
N THR A 2 -23.77 -13.97 13.51
CA THR A 2 -24.64 -13.76 12.35
C THR A 2 -23.86 -13.67 11.06
N ALA A 3 -24.52 -13.75 9.88
CA ALA A 3 -23.85 -13.53 8.61
C ALA A 3 -23.29 -12.09 8.49
N ILE A 4 -23.92 -11.14 9.17
CA ILE A 4 -23.45 -9.74 9.24
C ILE A 4 -22.14 -9.67 10.01
N ASP A 5 -22.05 -10.32 11.20
CA ASP A 5 -20.81 -10.34 11.99
C ASP A 5 -19.67 -10.99 11.20
N LEU A 6 -19.94 -12.10 10.51
CA LEU A 6 -18.95 -12.80 9.68
C LEU A 6 -18.45 -11.92 8.52
N SER A 7 -19.38 -11.19 7.89
CA SER A 7 -19.05 -10.22 6.85
C SER A 7 -18.14 -9.09 7.40
N SER A 8 -18.48 -8.53 8.58
CA SER A 8 -17.68 -7.48 9.22
C SER A 8 -16.26 -7.97 9.50
N TYR A 9 -16.11 -9.14 10.13
CA TYR A 9 -14.78 -9.71 10.41
C TYR A 9 -13.97 -10.00 9.14
N ALA A 10 -14.61 -10.48 8.07
CA ALA A 10 -13.94 -10.70 6.79
C ALA A 10 -13.47 -9.37 6.19
N GLY A 11 -14.29 -8.31 6.27
CA GLY A 11 -13.94 -6.96 5.82
C GLY A 11 -12.77 -6.35 6.61
N LEU A 12 -12.82 -6.44 7.94
CA LEU A 12 -11.74 -5.96 8.82
C LEU A 12 -10.43 -6.71 8.57
N THR A 13 -10.49 -8.04 8.42
CA THR A 13 -9.31 -8.85 8.11
C THR A 13 -8.72 -8.46 6.75
N ALA A 14 -9.56 -8.26 5.74
CA ALA A 14 -9.14 -7.79 4.42
C ALA A 14 -8.44 -6.42 4.50
N MET A 15 -8.98 -5.49 5.30
CA MET A 15 -8.40 -4.18 5.49
C MET A 15 -7.03 -4.23 6.18
N VAL A 16 -6.87 -5.04 7.22
CA VAL A 16 -5.55 -5.23 7.88
C VAL A 16 -4.55 -5.80 6.89
N LEU A 17 -4.93 -6.79 6.07
CA LEU A 17 -4.06 -7.36 5.04
C LEU A 17 -3.71 -6.35 3.96
N LEU A 18 -4.65 -5.51 3.52
CA LEU A 18 -4.38 -4.42 2.58
C LEU A 18 -3.42 -3.38 3.18
N THR A 19 -3.60 -3.05 4.46
CA THR A 19 -2.68 -2.16 5.19
C THR A 19 -1.26 -2.73 5.19
N ILE A 20 -1.09 -3.99 5.59
CA ILE A 20 0.21 -4.69 5.56
C ILE A 20 0.77 -4.70 4.14
N ASN A 21 -0.06 -5.00 3.14
CA ASN A 21 0.35 -5.04 1.74
C ASN A 21 0.89 -3.68 1.26
N ILE A 22 0.22 -2.59 1.60
CA ILE A 22 0.67 -1.23 1.25
C ILE A 22 1.98 -0.90 1.95
N LEU A 23 2.12 -1.20 3.25
CA LEU A 23 3.35 -0.97 4.00
C LEU A 23 4.54 -1.75 3.40
N VAL A 24 4.33 -3.02 3.07
CA VAL A 24 5.34 -3.85 2.38
C VAL A 24 5.67 -3.27 1.00
N GLY A 25 4.68 -2.81 0.23
CA GLY A 25 4.88 -2.14 -1.05
C GLY A 25 5.71 -0.85 -0.94
N LEU A 26 5.47 -0.06 0.11
CA LEU A 26 6.27 1.13 0.42
C LEU A 26 7.72 0.76 0.76
N LEU A 27 7.97 -0.29 1.55
CA LEU A 27 9.31 -0.80 1.84
C LEU A 27 10.04 -1.23 0.56
N ILE A 28 9.38 -1.99 -0.32
CA ILE A 28 9.93 -2.37 -1.63
C ILE A 28 10.31 -1.11 -2.45
N SER A 29 9.47 -0.08 -2.42
CA SER A 29 9.68 1.14 -3.20
C SER A 29 10.93 1.93 -2.80
N VAL A 30 11.30 1.91 -1.52
CA VAL A 30 12.52 2.56 -1.00
C VAL A 30 13.75 1.64 -1.04
N ARG A 31 13.60 0.41 -1.56
CA ARG A 31 14.63 -0.64 -1.56
C ARG A 31 15.16 -0.97 -0.16
N TYR A 32 14.33 -0.78 0.85
CA TYR A 32 14.65 -1.14 2.21
C TYR A 32 14.37 -2.63 2.39
N SER A 33 15.38 -3.38 2.78
CA SER A 33 15.26 -4.78 3.15
C SER A 33 15.71 -4.94 4.60
N PRO A 34 14.78 -4.99 5.56
CA PRO A 34 15.12 -5.14 6.98
C PRO A 34 15.86 -6.46 7.25
N VAL A 35 15.69 -7.43 6.36
CA VAL A 35 16.24 -8.79 6.51
C VAL A 35 17.65 -8.93 5.94
N ARG A 36 18.19 -7.92 5.25
CA ARG A 36 19.55 -7.98 4.71
C ARG A 36 20.62 -8.11 5.81
N SER A 37 20.27 -7.70 7.04
CA SER A 37 21.13 -7.81 8.23
C SER A 37 20.85 -9.05 9.08
N TRP A 38 19.87 -9.89 8.72
CA TRP A 38 19.52 -11.09 9.50
C TRP A 38 20.31 -12.29 8.96
N PRO A 39 21.09 -13.00 9.79
CA PRO A 39 22.06 -13.98 9.30
C PRO A 39 21.45 -15.24 8.68
N HIS A 40 20.13 -15.48 8.78
CA HIS A 40 19.59 -16.81 8.52
C HIS A 40 18.54 -16.95 7.45
N ARG A 41 17.91 -15.89 6.88
CA ARG A 41 16.94 -16.05 5.78
C ARG A 41 16.71 -14.79 4.96
N GLN A 42 16.78 -14.93 3.65
CA GLN A 42 16.23 -13.99 2.68
C GLN A 42 14.70 -14.16 2.68
N ILE A 43 13.97 -13.30 3.39
CA ILE A 43 12.51 -13.27 3.27
C ILE A 43 12.17 -12.66 1.90
N PRO A 44 11.44 -13.36 1.03
CA PRO A 44 11.05 -12.84 -0.27
C PRO A 44 9.93 -11.80 -0.09
N VAL A 45 10.30 -10.56 0.27
CA VAL A 45 9.37 -9.44 0.55
C VAL A 45 8.39 -9.21 -0.61
N PHE A 46 8.87 -9.46 -1.83
CA PHE A 46 8.03 -9.34 -3.03
C PHE A 46 6.94 -10.42 -3.10
N ASP A 47 7.25 -11.65 -2.70
CA ASP A 47 6.28 -12.75 -2.67
C ASP A 47 5.24 -12.52 -1.56
N ILE A 48 5.67 -12.00 -0.39
CA ILE A 48 4.76 -11.60 0.68
C ILE A 48 3.79 -10.53 0.18
N HIS A 49 4.29 -9.49 -0.52
CA HIS A 49 3.44 -8.47 -1.12
C HIS A 49 2.41 -9.06 -2.09
N ASN A 50 2.80 -9.98 -2.96
CA ASN A 50 1.88 -10.61 -3.90
C ASN A 50 0.84 -11.49 -3.20
N TRP A 51 1.27 -12.36 -2.27
CA TRP A 51 0.34 -13.26 -1.57
C TRP A 51 -0.65 -12.51 -0.68
N THR A 52 -0.19 -11.49 0.05
CA THR A 52 -1.10 -10.66 0.85
C THR A 52 -2.11 -9.92 -0.02
N ALA A 53 -1.73 -9.47 -1.24
CA ALA A 53 -2.66 -8.87 -2.18
C ALA A 53 -3.72 -9.86 -2.68
N TYR A 54 -3.35 -11.10 -3.00
CA TYR A 54 -4.30 -12.11 -3.48
C TYR A 54 -5.27 -12.55 -2.38
N ILE A 55 -4.78 -12.75 -1.15
CA ILE A 55 -5.63 -13.11 -0.01
C ILE A 55 -6.57 -11.95 0.33
N ALA A 56 -6.08 -10.71 0.34
CA ALA A 56 -6.90 -9.53 0.57
C ALA A 56 -7.99 -9.40 -0.51
N LEU A 57 -7.67 -9.57 -1.80
CA LEU A 57 -8.65 -9.54 -2.89
C LEU A 57 -9.72 -10.62 -2.71
N ALA A 58 -9.35 -11.82 -2.34
CA ALA A 58 -10.30 -12.91 -2.08
C ALA A 58 -11.25 -12.56 -0.92
N LEU A 59 -10.73 -12.01 0.19
CA LEU A 59 -11.53 -11.59 1.33
C LEU A 59 -12.43 -10.40 1.02
N VAL A 60 -11.95 -9.42 0.24
CA VAL A 60 -12.77 -8.28 -0.21
C VAL A 60 -13.91 -8.74 -1.11
N GLY A 61 -13.70 -9.77 -1.94
CA GLY A 61 -14.77 -10.40 -2.72
C GLY A 61 -15.73 -11.22 -1.87
N LEU A 62 -15.21 -11.95 -0.88
CA LEU A 62 -16.00 -12.80 0.00
C LEU A 62 -16.88 -11.98 0.97
N HIS A 63 -16.33 -10.90 1.53
CA HIS A 63 -17.01 -10.04 2.49
C HIS A 63 -18.44 -9.63 2.08
N PRO A 64 -18.70 -9.00 0.92
CA PRO A 64 -20.08 -8.64 0.55
C PRO A 64 -20.91 -9.86 0.13
N THR A 65 -20.30 -10.94 -0.37
CA THR A 65 -21.05 -12.15 -0.75
C THR A 65 -21.64 -12.89 0.43
N ILE A 66 -21.04 -12.78 1.62
CA ILE A 66 -21.59 -13.34 2.86
C ILE A 66 -22.95 -12.71 3.18
N LEU A 67 -23.17 -11.42 2.85
CA LEU A 67 -24.44 -10.74 3.10
C LEU A 67 -25.62 -11.32 2.31
N LEU A 68 -25.37 -12.04 1.21
CA LEU A 68 -26.42 -12.74 0.46
C LEU A 68 -27.11 -13.83 1.28
N PHE A 69 -26.43 -14.36 2.27
CA PHE A 69 -26.95 -15.40 3.17
C PHE A 69 -27.61 -14.81 4.42
N SER A 70 -27.66 -13.49 4.54
CA SER A 70 -28.31 -12.80 5.64
C SER A 70 -29.78 -12.52 5.34
N ALA A 71 -30.68 -13.11 6.11
CA ALA A 71 -32.13 -12.84 6.00
C ALA A 71 -32.47 -11.38 6.38
N THR A 72 -31.67 -10.73 7.22
CA THR A 72 -31.88 -9.37 7.71
C THR A 72 -31.32 -8.32 6.76
N ALA A 73 -30.17 -8.57 6.13
CA ALA A 73 -29.51 -7.61 5.24
C ALA A 73 -30.21 -7.44 3.90
N LYS A 74 -30.94 -8.46 3.39
CA LYS A 74 -31.75 -8.47 2.17
C LYS A 74 -31.00 -8.04 0.89
N PHE A 75 -29.69 -8.29 0.84
CA PHE A 75 -28.89 -8.04 -0.36
C PHE A 75 -29.14 -9.06 -1.44
N ARG A 76 -29.14 -8.60 -2.70
CA ARG A 76 -29.20 -9.44 -3.91
C ARG A 76 -27.86 -9.41 -4.62
N TRP A 77 -27.58 -10.36 -5.50
CA TRP A 77 -26.35 -10.40 -6.31
C TRP A 77 -26.09 -9.11 -7.06
N PHE A 78 -27.14 -8.50 -7.59
CA PHE A 78 -27.03 -7.23 -8.32
C PHE A 78 -26.60 -6.08 -7.41
N ASP A 79 -27.03 -6.06 -6.15
CA ASP A 79 -26.69 -5.02 -5.18
C ASP A 79 -25.20 -5.04 -4.79
N ILE A 80 -24.55 -6.21 -4.89
CA ILE A 80 -23.10 -6.35 -4.66
C ILE A 80 -22.31 -5.78 -5.84
N LEU A 81 -22.74 -6.10 -7.07
CA LEU A 81 -22.07 -5.61 -8.27
C LEU A 81 -22.40 -4.16 -8.59
N TRP A 82 -23.63 -3.73 -8.27
CA TRP A 82 -24.14 -2.40 -8.52
C TRP A 82 -24.83 -1.81 -7.28
N PRO A 83 -24.04 -1.31 -6.29
CA PRO A 83 -24.53 -0.97 -4.96
C PRO A 83 -25.44 0.25 -4.89
N LEU A 84 -25.68 0.96 -6.00
CA LEU A 84 -26.67 2.04 -6.08
C LEU A 84 -28.10 1.56 -5.76
N GLY A 85 -28.37 0.25 -5.96
CA GLY A 85 -29.63 -0.42 -5.64
C GLY A 85 -29.69 -1.01 -4.24
N SER A 86 -28.61 -0.95 -3.44
CA SER A 86 -28.52 -1.63 -2.14
C SER A 86 -29.62 -1.17 -1.16
N PRO A 87 -30.13 -2.07 -0.32
CA PRO A 87 -31.26 -1.79 0.57
C PRO A 87 -30.94 -0.77 1.67
N GLY A 88 -29.65 -0.59 2.02
CA GLY A 88 -29.19 0.40 3.00
C GLY A 88 -27.82 0.94 2.64
N GLN A 89 -27.46 2.10 3.17
CA GLN A 89 -26.13 2.72 3.13
C GLN A 89 -25.48 2.76 1.73
N ARG A 90 -26.30 3.10 0.72
CA ARG A 90 -25.94 3.05 -0.72
C ARG A 90 -24.60 3.72 -1.03
N LEU A 91 -24.39 4.95 -0.50
CA LEU A 91 -23.17 5.70 -0.76
C LEU A 91 -21.92 4.99 -0.24
N TYR A 92 -22.00 4.48 0.99
CA TYR A 92 -20.88 3.79 1.61
C TYR A 92 -20.59 2.46 0.93
N ASN A 93 -21.62 1.73 0.52
CA ASN A 93 -21.47 0.51 -0.29
C ASN A 93 -20.86 0.82 -1.66
N CYS A 94 -21.17 1.97 -2.27
CA CYS A 94 -20.51 2.40 -3.51
C CYS A 94 -19.01 2.62 -3.32
N PHE A 95 -18.57 3.21 -2.20
CA PHE A 95 -17.14 3.34 -1.92
C PHE A 95 -16.45 1.99 -1.81
N GLY A 96 -17.06 1.01 -1.13
CA GLY A 96 -16.56 -0.36 -1.04
C GLY A 96 -16.45 -1.04 -2.41
N ALA A 97 -17.49 -0.94 -3.24
CA ALA A 97 -17.49 -1.53 -4.58
C ALA A 97 -16.47 -0.84 -5.51
N CYS A 98 -16.35 0.48 -5.48
CA CYS A 98 -15.32 1.20 -6.23
C CYS A 98 -13.91 0.77 -5.80
N ALA A 99 -13.68 0.62 -4.49
CA ALA A 99 -12.42 0.11 -3.97
C ALA A 99 -12.13 -1.31 -4.47
N PHE A 100 -13.12 -2.19 -4.48
CA PHE A 100 -12.99 -3.55 -5.01
C PHE A 100 -12.62 -3.57 -6.50
N TYR A 101 -13.31 -2.79 -7.33
CA TYR A 101 -13.01 -2.73 -8.76
C TYR A 101 -11.62 -2.15 -9.03
N LEU A 102 -11.23 -1.11 -8.31
CA LEU A 102 -9.87 -0.56 -8.44
C LEU A 102 -8.81 -1.57 -7.98
N LEU A 103 -9.06 -2.29 -6.88
CA LEU A 103 -8.16 -3.34 -6.40
C LEU A 103 -8.01 -4.46 -7.43
N LEU A 104 -9.11 -4.87 -8.05
CA LEU A 104 -9.11 -5.86 -9.13
C LEU A 104 -8.24 -5.40 -10.31
N VAL A 105 -8.38 -4.14 -10.74
CA VAL A 105 -7.54 -3.54 -11.78
C VAL A 105 -6.06 -3.56 -11.38
N VAL A 106 -5.72 -3.15 -10.16
CA VAL A 106 -4.34 -3.14 -9.65
C VAL A 106 -3.74 -4.54 -9.64
N VAL A 107 -4.48 -5.55 -9.17
CA VAL A 107 -4.00 -6.93 -9.10
C VAL A 107 -3.83 -7.54 -10.50
N ILE A 108 -4.84 -7.41 -11.36
CA ILE A 108 -4.78 -7.94 -12.74
C ILE A 108 -3.64 -7.30 -13.53
N THR A 109 -3.51 -5.98 -13.48
CA THR A 109 -2.43 -5.28 -14.20
C THR A 109 -1.06 -5.60 -13.63
N SER A 110 -0.95 -5.87 -12.32
CA SER A 110 0.29 -6.34 -11.70
C SER A 110 0.67 -7.75 -12.15
N TYR A 111 -0.30 -8.63 -12.33
CA TYR A 111 -0.10 -9.94 -12.95
C TYR A 111 0.35 -9.82 -14.40
N LEU A 112 -0.28 -8.93 -15.16
CA LEU A 112 0.02 -8.68 -16.58
C LEU A 112 1.19 -7.72 -16.83
N ARG A 113 1.93 -7.29 -15.80
CA ARG A 113 2.98 -6.25 -15.87
C ARG A 113 4.02 -6.46 -16.98
N ARG A 114 4.33 -7.73 -17.31
CA ARG A 114 5.27 -8.07 -18.39
C ARG A 114 4.71 -7.78 -19.78
N ARG A 115 3.38 -7.85 -19.95
CA ARG A 115 2.69 -7.62 -21.24
C ARG A 115 2.40 -6.14 -21.47
N ILE A 116 1.94 -5.42 -20.44
CA ILE A 116 1.55 -4.01 -20.56
C ILE A 116 2.73 -3.03 -20.49
N GLY A 117 3.88 -3.50 -20.07
CA GLY A 117 5.08 -2.68 -19.93
C GLY A 117 5.16 -1.90 -18.62
N ARG A 118 6.41 -1.59 -18.22
CA ARG A 118 6.70 -1.00 -16.91
C ARG A 118 6.08 0.38 -16.67
N PRO A 119 6.05 1.33 -17.65
CA PRO A 119 5.49 2.66 -17.42
C PRO A 119 4.00 2.62 -17.13
N LEU A 120 3.21 1.92 -17.98
CA LEU A 120 1.76 1.80 -17.81
C LEU A 120 1.40 1.04 -16.55
N TRP A 121 2.10 -0.08 -16.28
CA TRP A 121 1.92 -0.81 -15.04
C TRP A 121 2.12 0.08 -13.81
N LYS A 122 3.18 0.90 -13.78
CA LYS A 122 3.46 1.78 -12.65
C LYS A 122 2.36 2.82 -12.45
N LEU A 123 1.84 3.39 -13.54
CA LEU A 123 0.72 4.34 -13.48
C LEU A 123 -0.52 3.70 -12.87
N LEU A 124 -0.92 2.52 -13.37
CA LEU A 124 -2.08 1.79 -12.88
C LEU A 124 -1.89 1.29 -11.44
N HIS A 125 -0.65 0.93 -11.07
CA HIS A 125 -0.33 0.50 -9.72
C HIS A 125 -0.49 1.63 -8.67
N TYR A 126 -0.38 2.89 -9.06
CA TYR A 126 -0.67 4.01 -8.16
C TYR A 126 -2.15 4.12 -7.77
N LEU A 127 -3.07 3.47 -8.49
CA LEU A 127 -4.47 3.35 -8.08
C LEU A 127 -4.60 2.64 -6.72
N ALA A 128 -3.58 1.90 -6.27
CA ALA A 128 -3.54 1.31 -4.92
C ALA A 128 -3.72 2.35 -3.80
N TYR A 129 -3.26 3.59 -4.01
CA TYR A 129 -3.52 4.67 -3.05
C TYR A 129 -4.99 5.11 -3.05
N GLY A 130 -5.64 5.10 -4.22
CA GLY A 130 -7.07 5.33 -4.34
C GLY A 130 -7.90 4.22 -3.67
N VAL A 131 -7.46 2.95 -3.83
CA VAL A 131 -8.04 1.81 -3.10
C VAL A 131 -7.95 2.04 -1.60
N ALA A 132 -6.78 2.41 -1.08
CA ALA A 132 -6.59 2.69 0.34
C ALA A 132 -7.56 3.77 0.82
N ALA A 133 -7.62 4.92 0.14
CA ALA A 133 -8.52 6.00 0.52
C ALA A 133 -9.99 5.55 0.59
N LEU A 134 -10.47 4.83 -0.44
CA LEU A 134 -11.84 4.34 -0.51
C LEU A 134 -12.14 3.28 0.55
N VAL A 135 -11.21 2.36 0.82
CA VAL A 135 -11.38 1.31 1.83
C VAL A 135 -11.47 1.93 3.23
N TYR A 136 -10.63 2.91 3.56
CA TYR A 136 -10.69 3.56 4.88
C TYR A 136 -11.94 4.42 5.02
N VAL A 137 -12.35 5.17 3.99
CA VAL A 137 -13.61 5.93 4.01
C VAL A 137 -14.80 4.98 4.16
N HIS A 138 -14.85 3.90 3.39
CA HIS A 138 -15.88 2.87 3.50
C HIS A 138 -15.92 2.27 4.91
N GLY A 139 -14.79 1.77 5.41
CA GLY A 139 -14.69 1.12 6.72
C GLY A 139 -15.02 2.04 7.89
N THR A 140 -14.70 3.34 7.80
CA THR A 140 -15.02 4.32 8.84
C THR A 140 -16.50 4.67 8.84
N LEU A 141 -17.12 4.87 7.66
CA LEU A 141 -18.47 5.42 7.55
C LEU A 141 -19.58 4.36 7.51
N ILE A 142 -19.25 3.12 7.14
CA ILE A 142 -20.24 2.03 7.11
C ILE A 142 -20.66 1.68 8.53
N ASP A 143 -21.98 1.56 8.78
CA ASP A 143 -22.48 0.96 10.01
C ASP A 143 -22.46 -0.57 9.85
N PRO A 144 -21.69 -1.30 10.68
CA PRO A 144 -21.56 -2.75 10.56
C PRO A 144 -22.89 -3.48 10.76
N ASN A 145 -23.82 -2.90 11.52
CA ASN A 145 -25.15 -3.48 11.76
C ASN A 145 -26.15 -3.18 10.65
N LEU A 146 -25.79 -2.36 9.66
CA LEU A 146 -26.63 -1.91 8.54
C LEU A 146 -27.93 -1.18 8.96
N LYS A 147 -27.95 -0.59 10.16
CA LYS A 147 -29.11 0.11 10.73
C LYS A 147 -29.15 1.61 10.45
N ASN A 148 -28.15 2.14 9.75
CA ASN A 148 -27.94 3.59 9.52
C ASN A 148 -27.78 4.38 10.83
N GLU A 149 -27.19 3.76 11.85
CA GLU A 149 -26.85 4.45 13.10
C GLU A 149 -25.72 5.47 12.85
N PRO A 150 -25.64 6.54 13.65
CA PRO A 150 -24.53 7.49 13.53
C PRO A 150 -23.22 6.81 13.84
N THR A 151 -22.17 7.19 13.10
CA THR A 151 -20.83 6.59 13.24
C THR A 151 -20.28 6.88 14.65
N ASP A 152 -20.03 5.82 15.41
CA ASP A 152 -19.25 5.91 16.65
C ASP A 152 -17.76 5.67 16.34
N PHE A 153 -16.96 6.73 16.39
CA PHE A 153 -15.53 6.67 16.13
C PHE A 153 -14.73 6.01 17.25
N LEU A 154 -15.31 5.81 18.42
CA LEU A 154 -14.67 5.14 19.57
C LEU A 154 -14.97 3.64 19.61
N ASP A 155 -15.81 3.13 18.72
CA ASP A 155 -16.04 1.70 18.60
C ASP A 155 -14.74 0.98 18.19
N GLY A 156 -14.48 -0.18 18.78
CA GLY A 156 -13.22 -0.92 18.57
C GLY A 156 -12.94 -1.27 17.12
N GLU A 157 -13.97 -1.55 16.30
CA GLU A 157 -13.82 -1.79 14.87
C GLU A 157 -13.39 -0.52 14.14
N LYS A 158 -13.95 0.64 14.49
CA LYS A 158 -13.62 1.94 13.91
C LYS A 158 -12.20 2.38 14.29
N VAL A 159 -11.84 2.23 15.55
CA VAL A 159 -10.48 2.52 16.04
C VAL A 159 -9.43 1.70 15.26
N LEU A 160 -9.71 0.41 14.97
CA LEU A 160 -8.81 -0.40 14.14
C LEU A 160 -8.67 0.17 12.72
N VAL A 161 -9.79 0.59 12.09
CA VAL A 161 -9.80 1.22 10.76
C VAL A 161 -8.93 2.47 10.75
N GLU A 162 -9.13 3.35 11.73
CA GLU A 162 -8.44 4.62 11.86
C GLU A 162 -6.93 4.42 12.10
N LEU A 163 -6.56 3.49 12.98
CA LEU A 163 -5.15 3.15 13.21
C LEU A 163 -4.48 2.64 11.93
N CYS A 164 -5.14 1.78 11.17
CA CYS A 164 -4.64 1.31 9.88
C CYS A 164 -4.44 2.48 8.90
N GLY A 165 -5.40 3.40 8.81
CA GLY A 165 -5.32 4.59 7.97
C GLY A 165 -4.16 5.51 8.36
N LEU A 166 -4.02 5.78 9.66
CA LEU A 166 -2.92 6.60 10.19
C LEU A 166 -1.55 5.99 9.92
N LEU A 167 -1.40 4.67 10.05
CA LEU A 167 -0.16 3.96 9.74
C LEU A 167 0.23 4.12 8.27
N VAL A 168 -0.73 4.01 7.36
CA VAL A 168 -0.47 4.20 5.93
C VAL A 168 -0.09 5.64 5.62
N ILE A 169 -0.80 6.62 6.18
CA ILE A 169 -0.48 8.05 6.01
C ILE A 169 0.93 8.35 6.53
N ALA A 170 1.27 7.89 7.74
CA ALA A 170 2.60 8.07 8.32
C ALA A 170 3.69 7.46 7.43
N ALA A 171 3.48 6.23 6.93
CA ALA A 171 4.42 5.56 6.04
C ALA A 171 4.61 6.30 4.70
N ILE A 172 3.54 6.86 4.13
CA ILE A 172 3.61 7.68 2.91
C ILE A 172 4.42 8.95 3.17
N ILE A 173 4.20 9.64 4.29
CA ILE A 173 4.95 10.84 4.67
C ILE A 173 6.44 10.52 4.81
N VAL A 174 6.78 9.44 5.53
CA VAL A 174 8.17 8.98 5.68
C VAL A 174 8.81 8.69 4.32
N ARG A 175 8.08 8.01 3.42
CA ARG A 175 8.56 7.71 2.06
C ARG A 175 8.83 8.98 1.25
N ILE A 176 7.94 9.96 1.32
CA ILE A 176 8.08 11.24 0.62
C ILE A 176 9.33 11.97 1.14
N ARG A 177 9.47 12.09 2.47
CA ARG A 177 10.64 12.72 3.10
C ARG A 177 11.94 12.04 2.71
N TYR A 178 11.96 10.71 2.73
CA TYR A 178 13.12 9.94 2.29
C TYR A 178 13.49 10.19 0.81
N GLY A 179 12.49 10.35 -0.05
CA GLY A 179 12.68 10.71 -1.45
C GLY A 179 13.35 12.07 -1.62
N TYR A 180 12.88 13.08 -0.90
CA TYR A 180 13.45 14.43 -0.92
C TYR A 180 14.88 14.46 -0.38
N SER A 181 15.16 13.80 0.74
CA SER A 181 16.51 13.72 1.32
C SER A 181 17.52 13.10 0.35
N ARG A 182 17.13 12.04 -0.37
CA ARG A 182 17.99 11.44 -1.40
C ARG A 182 18.21 12.34 -2.62
N ALA A 183 17.18 13.07 -3.03
CA ALA A 183 17.31 14.03 -4.14
C ALA A 183 18.25 15.18 -3.77
N ALA A 184 18.12 15.73 -2.56
CA ALA A 184 19.00 16.77 -2.04
C ALA A 184 20.47 16.29 -1.93
N ALA A 185 20.70 15.07 -1.42
CA ALA A 185 22.04 14.50 -1.33
C ALA A 185 22.70 14.27 -2.71
N ARG A 186 21.92 14.02 -3.76
CA ARG A 186 22.41 13.87 -5.13
C ARG A 186 22.67 15.22 -5.82
N ALA A 187 21.97 16.28 -5.41
CA ALA A 187 22.10 17.61 -5.96
C ALA A 187 23.32 18.38 -5.39
N GLN A 188 23.91 17.93 -4.27
CA GLN A 188 25.14 18.49 -3.74
C GLN A 188 26.30 18.09 -4.65
N PRO A 189 26.97 19.04 -5.35
CA PRO A 189 28.15 18.73 -6.16
C PRO A 189 29.21 18.17 -5.22
N GLY A 190 29.66 16.96 -5.53
CA GLY A 190 30.54 16.19 -4.67
C GLY A 190 31.83 16.94 -4.36
N THR A 191 32.14 17.07 -3.10
CA THR A 191 33.47 17.41 -2.57
C THR A 191 34.53 16.35 -2.91
N SER A 192 34.15 15.26 -3.59
CA SER A 192 35.07 14.15 -3.94
C SER A 192 36.04 14.47 -5.10
N HIS A 193 35.74 15.45 -5.96
CA HIS A 193 36.68 15.84 -7.02
C HIS A 193 37.80 16.80 -6.56
N ALA A 194 37.61 17.53 -5.46
CA ALA A 194 38.64 18.43 -4.92
C ALA A 194 39.89 17.66 -4.43
N TRP A 195 39.71 16.52 -3.82
CA TRP A 195 40.81 15.69 -3.30
C TRP A 195 41.68 15.08 -4.41
N PHE A 196 41.08 14.71 -5.53
CA PHE A 196 41.82 14.11 -6.66
C PHE A 196 42.69 15.12 -7.44
N LEU A 197 42.28 16.36 -7.46
CA LEU A 197 43.04 17.44 -8.14
C LEU A 197 44.17 17.97 -7.28
N ASP A 198 44.00 17.95 -5.94
CA ASP A 198 45.03 18.44 -5.02
C ASP A 198 46.21 17.46 -4.90
N THR A 199 45.96 16.17 -4.92
CA THR A 199 47.03 15.15 -4.90
C THR A 199 47.85 15.12 -6.16
N ARG A 200 47.32 15.54 -7.32
CA ARG A 200 48.11 15.69 -8.56
C ARG A 200 49.00 16.94 -8.57
N ARG A 201 48.64 18.01 -7.89
CA ARG A 201 49.47 19.20 -7.77
C ARG A 201 50.68 18.97 -6.86
N VAL A 202 50.54 18.19 -5.81
CA VAL A 202 51.63 17.91 -4.88
C VAL A 202 52.70 17.02 -5.53
N ASN A 203 52.35 16.09 -6.42
CA ASN A 203 53.32 15.24 -7.09
C ASN A 203 54.05 15.84 -8.29
N SER A 204 53.64 17.03 -8.75
CA SER A 204 54.31 17.72 -9.91
C SER A 204 55.46 18.64 -9.49
N HIS A 205 55.77 18.75 -8.20
CA HIS A 205 56.86 19.59 -7.67
C HIS A 205 58.03 18.83 -7.03
N THR A 206 58.21 17.56 -7.39
CA THR A 206 59.43 16.86 -7.02
C THR A 206 60.53 17.24 -8.03
N PRO A 207 61.54 18.06 -7.69
CA PRO A 207 62.65 18.32 -8.63
C PRO A 207 63.47 17.05 -8.77
N ALA A 208 63.77 16.70 -10.03
CA ALA A 208 64.74 15.68 -10.36
C ALA A 208 66.10 16.09 -9.78
N LEU A 209 66.50 15.40 -8.71
CA LEU A 209 67.91 15.49 -8.25
C LEU A 209 68.77 14.80 -9.33
N ALA A 210 69.54 15.59 -10.01
CA ALA A 210 70.55 15.19 -10.95
C ALA A 210 71.52 14.26 -10.32
N ALA A 211 71.71 13.11 -10.93
CA ALA A 211 72.89 12.30 -10.72
C ALA A 211 74.06 12.95 -11.44
N ALA A 212 75.02 13.38 -10.71
CA ALA A 212 76.37 13.70 -11.17
C ALA A 212 77.33 12.76 -10.49
N ASP A 213 78.19 12.15 -11.31
CA ASP A 213 79.40 11.36 -11.04
C ASP A 213 79.18 9.90 -10.69
#